data_0afea19023743011c5199f09ff4ad048
#
_entry.id   0afea19023743011c5199f09ff4ad048
#
_cell.length_a   1.000
_cell.length_b   1.000
_cell.length_c   1.000
_cell.angle_alpha   90.00
_cell.angle_beta   90.00
_cell.angle_gamma   90.00
#
_symmetry.space_group_name_H-M   'P 1'
#
loop_
_entity.id
_entity.type
_entity.pdbx_description
1 polymer ?
#
loop_
_entity_poly.entity_id
_entity_poly.type
_entity_poly.pdbx_seq_one_letter_code
_entity_poly.pdbx_strand_id
1 'polypeptide(L)'
;MQSPRTPRTFRTPRRFRRNTALLTAVAACAALAGCSSAEPSATTTASPSASASARDTTGSGPTAPPRAEKSGRPAPTEVSIPSIGVRSTLMELGLNADGTVEVPPAEKGMTAGWYRGGSVPGAPGPAVLIGHNDTRFGRAVFHDLKNIRKGAEVLVRDGAGKNLRFTVTGKEAVSKKAFPTEKVYGPTKGSTLRLITCDGEFDAEGHPVDNLIVYGALA
;
A
#
# COMPACT_ATOMS: atom_id res chain seq x y z
N MET A 1 -41.88 50.08 9.68
CA MET A 1 -41.99 49.11 8.57
C MET A 1 -41.46 47.79 9.05
N GLN A 2 -42.36 46.87 9.39
CA GLN A 2 -42.00 45.53 9.92
C GLN A 2 -42.13 44.51 8.77
N SER A 3 -41.07 43.76 8.52
CA SER A 3 -41.10 42.65 7.54
C SER A 3 -41.62 41.37 8.20
N PRO A 4 -42.46 40.59 7.51
CA PRO A 4 -43.07 39.39 8.05
C PRO A 4 -42.12 38.19 8.02
N ARG A 5 -42.12 37.44 9.13
CA ARG A 5 -41.41 36.15 9.31
C ARG A 5 -42.23 35.01 8.67
N THR A 6 -41.65 34.26 7.76
CA THR A 6 -42.19 33.01 7.22
C THR A 6 -41.94 31.81 8.16
N PRO A 7 -42.92 30.91 8.34
CA PRO A 7 -42.75 29.74 9.23
C PRO A 7 -41.98 28.58 8.58
N ARG A 8 -41.10 27.99 9.34
CA ARG A 8 -40.38 26.75 9.02
C ARG A 8 -41.31 25.55 9.14
N THR A 9 -41.51 24.82 8.09
CA THR A 9 -42.21 23.51 8.08
C THR A 9 -41.26 22.42 8.50
N PHE A 10 -41.58 21.73 9.62
CA PHE A 10 -40.94 20.53 10.07
C PHE A 10 -41.40 19.34 9.21
N ARG A 11 -40.43 18.67 8.55
CA ARG A 11 -40.69 17.39 7.88
C ARG A 11 -40.36 16.25 8.83
N THR A 12 -41.38 15.45 9.13
CA THR A 12 -41.33 14.22 9.94
C THR A 12 -40.56 13.11 9.23
N PRO A 13 -39.80 12.26 9.97
CA PRO A 13 -39.09 11.15 9.37
C PRO A 13 -40.01 9.95 9.12
N ARG A 14 -39.93 9.39 7.93
CA ARG A 14 -40.59 8.14 7.53
C ARG A 14 -39.95 6.95 8.25
N ARG A 15 -40.73 6.25 9.05
CA ARG A 15 -40.41 4.94 9.63
C ARG A 15 -40.32 3.89 8.54
N PHE A 16 -39.14 3.29 8.38
CA PHE A 16 -38.99 2.07 7.58
C PHE A 16 -39.38 0.84 8.42
N ARG A 17 -40.32 0.09 7.88
CA ARG A 17 -40.85 -1.17 8.44
C ARG A 17 -39.79 -2.27 8.34
N ARG A 18 -39.54 -2.93 9.47
CA ARG A 18 -38.83 -4.21 9.55
C ARG A 18 -39.70 -5.29 8.93
N ASN A 19 -39.22 -6.00 7.93
CA ASN A 19 -39.74 -7.30 7.53
C ASN A 19 -38.85 -8.39 8.12
N THR A 20 -39.42 -9.07 9.07
CA THR A 20 -38.95 -10.34 9.62
C THR A 20 -39.52 -11.46 8.72
N ALA A 21 -38.69 -12.33 8.20
CA ALA A 21 -39.10 -13.60 7.65
C ALA A 21 -38.21 -14.71 8.20
N LEU A 22 -38.87 -15.66 8.76
CA LEU A 22 -38.39 -16.83 9.48
C LEU A 22 -37.98 -17.99 8.56
N LEU A 23 -37.02 -18.77 9.08
CA LEU A 23 -36.91 -20.25 9.09
C LEU A 23 -36.89 -21.04 7.76
N THR A 24 -35.83 -21.84 7.55
CA THR A 24 -35.95 -23.32 7.81
C THR A 24 -34.58 -23.98 7.79
N ALA A 25 -34.36 -24.83 8.78
CA ALA A 25 -33.23 -25.74 8.93
C ALA A 25 -33.51 -27.02 8.12
N VAL A 26 -32.45 -27.59 7.52
CA VAL A 26 -32.38 -29.03 7.21
C VAL A 26 -30.98 -29.53 7.48
N ALA A 27 -30.89 -30.45 8.41
CA ALA A 27 -29.73 -31.28 8.71
C ALA A 27 -29.77 -32.54 7.83
N ALA A 28 -28.61 -33.01 7.37
CA ALA A 28 -28.41 -34.45 7.12
C ALA A 28 -26.91 -34.79 7.08
N CYS A 29 -26.58 -35.77 7.88
CA CYS A 29 -25.29 -36.46 8.05
C CYS A 29 -24.86 -37.25 6.82
N ALA A 30 -23.54 -37.48 6.66
CA ALA A 30 -22.99 -38.81 6.41
C ALA A 30 -21.46 -38.80 6.59
N ALA A 31 -21.01 -39.62 7.50
CA ALA A 31 -19.62 -40.02 7.73
C ALA A 31 -19.26 -41.12 6.71
N LEU A 32 -18.00 -41.12 6.26
CA LEU A 32 -17.32 -42.37 5.85
C LEU A 32 -15.81 -42.22 6.14
N ALA A 33 -15.34 -43.10 6.97
CA ALA A 33 -13.97 -43.35 7.33
C ALA A 33 -13.27 -44.18 6.24
N GLY A 34 -11.96 -43.96 6.05
CA GLY A 34 -11.13 -44.83 5.21
C GLY A 34 -9.66 -44.63 5.59
N CYS A 35 -9.16 -45.48 6.49
CA CYS A 35 -7.77 -45.69 6.75
C CYS A 35 -7.07 -46.39 5.57
N SER A 36 -5.85 -46.02 5.23
CA SER A 36 -4.83 -47.03 4.94
C SER A 36 -3.42 -46.47 5.04
N SER A 37 -2.65 -47.14 5.86
CA SER A 37 -1.23 -46.99 6.15
C SER A 37 -0.37 -47.54 5.00
N ALA A 38 0.83 -46.98 4.82
CA ALA A 38 2.08 -47.72 4.62
C ALA A 38 3.28 -46.76 4.39
N GLU A 39 4.19 -46.70 5.34
CA GLU A 39 5.65 -46.57 5.16
C GLU A 39 6.21 -47.99 5.07
N PRO A 40 7.49 -48.26 4.80
CA PRO A 40 8.70 -47.41 4.78
C PRO A 40 9.71 -47.74 3.65
N SER A 41 10.77 -46.98 3.49
CA SER A 41 12.16 -47.46 3.62
C SER A 41 13.17 -46.56 2.93
N ALA A 42 14.21 -46.31 3.70
CA ALA A 42 15.44 -45.61 3.38
C ALA A 42 16.26 -46.26 2.26
N THR A 43 17.14 -45.50 1.63
CA THR A 43 18.57 -45.82 1.45
C THR A 43 19.35 -44.63 0.85
N THR A 44 20.28 -44.13 1.60
CA THR A 44 21.66 -43.66 1.40
C THR A 44 22.20 -43.65 -0.05
N THR A 45 22.90 -42.59 -0.47
CA THR A 45 24.33 -42.56 -0.82
C THR A 45 24.68 -41.51 -1.88
N ALA A 46 25.69 -40.71 -1.53
CA ALA A 46 26.78 -40.15 -2.35
C ALA A 46 26.51 -38.94 -3.28
N SER A 47 27.15 -37.85 -2.87
CA SER A 47 27.71 -36.78 -3.71
C SER A 47 28.67 -37.35 -4.79
N PRO A 48 28.76 -36.72 -5.94
CA PRO A 48 30.02 -36.03 -6.21
C PRO A 48 29.89 -34.65 -6.79
N SER A 49 30.83 -33.83 -6.39
CA SER A 49 31.27 -32.57 -6.98
C SER A 49 31.47 -32.66 -8.48
N ALA A 50 30.94 -31.72 -9.23
CA ALA A 50 31.48 -31.41 -10.56
C ALA A 50 31.23 -29.92 -10.85
N SER A 51 32.33 -29.21 -10.89
CA SER A 51 32.46 -27.92 -11.60
C SER A 51 31.97 -28.04 -13.06
N ALA A 52 31.25 -27.06 -13.56
CA ALA A 52 31.54 -26.53 -14.88
C ALA A 52 30.54 -25.44 -15.30
N SER A 53 31.10 -24.36 -15.74
CA SER A 53 30.73 -23.54 -16.88
C SER A 53 29.49 -22.63 -16.82
N ALA A 54 29.84 -21.37 -16.76
CA ALA A 54 29.06 -20.25 -17.26
C ALA A 54 28.32 -20.61 -18.56
N ARG A 55 27.00 -20.37 -18.56
CA ARG A 55 26.28 -20.04 -19.77
C ARG A 55 25.43 -18.81 -19.50
N ASP A 56 25.87 -17.77 -20.13
CA ASP A 56 25.15 -16.55 -20.43
C ASP A 56 23.78 -16.94 -20.99
N THR A 57 22.73 -16.59 -20.29
CA THR A 57 21.38 -16.65 -20.81
C THR A 57 20.72 -15.34 -20.41
N THR A 58 20.76 -14.41 -21.37
CA THR A 58 19.97 -13.18 -21.41
C THR A 58 18.48 -13.51 -21.27
N GLY A 59 17.99 -13.52 -20.04
CA GLY A 59 16.60 -13.62 -19.69
C GLY A 59 16.13 -12.28 -19.16
N SER A 60 15.51 -11.46 -19.99
CA SER A 60 14.80 -10.25 -19.56
C SER A 60 13.57 -10.66 -18.74
N GLY A 61 13.77 -10.93 -17.47
CA GLY A 61 12.72 -11.01 -16.48
C GLY A 61 12.43 -9.60 -15.91
N PRO A 62 11.25 -9.34 -15.31
CA PRO A 62 10.98 -8.06 -14.69
C PRO A 62 12.03 -7.81 -13.60
N THR A 63 12.83 -6.77 -13.83
CA THR A 63 13.90 -6.37 -12.89
C THR A 63 13.26 -5.99 -11.57
N ALA A 64 13.56 -6.74 -10.52
CA ALA A 64 13.21 -6.37 -9.17
C ALA A 64 13.72 -4.95 -8.88
N PRO A 65 12.96 -4.11 -8.18
CA PRO A 65 13.39 -2.76 -7.86
C PRO A 65 14.76 -2.81 -7.15
N PRO A 66 15.70 -1.91 -7.48
CA PRO A 66 17.03 -1.91 -6.92
C PRO A 66 16.97 -1.88 -5.38
N ARG A 67 17.68 -2.82 -4.75
CA ARG A 67 17.80 -2.87 -3.30
C ARG A 67 18.63 -1.68 -2.85
N ALA A 68 18.02 -0.75 -2.12
CA ALA A 68 18.76 0.37 -1.54
C ALA A 68 19.86 -0.15 -0.63
N GLU A 69 21.07 0.37 -0.81
CA GLU A 69 22.17 0.18 0.12
C GLU A 69 21.73 0.66 1.51
N LYS A 70 22.01 -0.14 2.56
CA LYS A 70 21.70 0.23 3.94
C LYS A 70 22.47 1.50 4.29
N SER A 71 21.87 2.68 4.04
CA SER A 71 22.38 3.91 4.61
C SER A 71 22.30 3.74 6.13
N GLY A 72 23.35 4.06 6.88
CA GLY A 72 23.34 3.99 8.35
C GLY A 72 22.35 4.97 9.02
N ARG A 73 21.31 5.39 8.29
CA ARG A 73 20.26 6.29 8.76
C ARG A 73 19.14 5.49 9.41
N PRO A 74 18.51 6.04 10.48
CA PRO A 74 17.36 5.41 11.12
C PRO A 74 16.17 5.30 10.17
N ALA A 75 15.43 4.20 10.24
CA ALA A 75 14.18 4.01 9.50
C ALA A 75 13.17 5.12 9.85
N PRO A 76 12.28 5.53 8.92
CA PRO A 76 11.24 6.50 9.21
C PRO A 76 10.15 5.88 10.10
N THR A 77 9.58 6.70 10.98
CA THR A 77 8.58 6.25 11.98
C THR A 77 7.23 6.92 11.85
N GLU A 78 7.16 8.10 11.21
CA GLU A 78 5.91 8.86 11.05
C GLU A 78 5.91 9.66 9.75
N VAL A 79 4.74 9.83 9.16
CA VAL A 79 4.49 10.77 8.06
C VAL A 79 3.36 11.71 8.44
N SER A 80 3.48 13.00 8.07
CA SER A 80 2.45 14.01 8.24
C SER A 80 2.35 14.90 7.00
N ILE A 81 1.10 15.19 6.58
CA ILE A 81 0.79 16.07 5.44
C ILE A 81 -0.29 17.05 5.92
N PRO A 82 0.11 18.18 6.54
CA PRO A 82 -0.84 19.10 7.19
C PRO A 82 -1.93 19.62 6.26
N SER A 83 -1.60 19.88 4.98
CA SER A 83 -2.52 20.45 3.98
C SER A 83 -3.74 19.59 3.67
N ILE A 84 -3.68 18.29 3.98
CA ILE A 84 -4.79 17.33 3.78
C ILE A 84 -5.10 16.52 5.04
N GLY A 85 -4.60 16.96 6.21
CA GLY A 85 -4.90 16.35 7.51
C GLY A 85 -4.37 14.94 7.72
N VAL A 86 -3.38 14.48 6.94
CA VAL A 86 -2.78 13.16 7.08
C VAL A 86 -1.75 13.16 8.20
N ARG A 87 -1.85 12.20 9.10
CA ARG A 87 -0.85 11.84 10.10
C ARG A 87 -0.90 10.35 10.36
N SER A 88 0.25 9.68 10.26
CA SER A 88 0.34 8.23 10.43
C SER A 88 1.70 7.82 10.94
N THR A 89 1.72 6.83 11.82
CA THR A 89 2.93 6.03 12.03
C THR A 89 3.26 5.26 10.75
N LEU A 90 4.52 4.85 10.60
CA LEU A 90 4.98 4.07 9.46
C LEU A 90 5.34 2.66 9.91
N MET A 91 4.83 1.66 9.19
CA MET A 91 5.29 0.28 9.28
C MET A 91 6.30 -0.01 8.17
N GLU A 92 7.16 -1.00 8.35
CA GLU A 92 8.04 -1.47 7.29
C GLU A 92 7.28 -2.37 6.32
N LEU A 93 7.55 -2.20 5.02
CA LEU A 93 7.06 -3.03 3.94
C LEU A 93 8.23 -3.68 3.20
N GLY A 94 8.11 -4.97 2.90
CA GLY A 94 9.06 -5.74 2.11
C GLY A 94 8.56 -5.98 0.70
N LEU A 95 8.89 -7.17 0.17
CA LEU A 95 8.41 -7.69 -1.10
C LEU A 95 7.57 -8.94 -0.85
N ASN A 96 6.50 -9.07 -1.59
CA ASN A 96 5.74 -10.30 -1.73
C ASN A 96 6.57 -11.38 -2.47
N ALA A 97 6.12 -12.63 -2.43
CA ALA A 97 6.80 -13.74 -3.10
C ALA A 97 6.90 -13.58 -4.64
N ASP A 98 5.99 -12.80 -5.24
CA ASP A 98 5.97 -12.46 -6.66
C ASP A 98 6.87 -11.26 -7.03
N GLY A 99 7.58 -10.68 -6.04
CA GLY A 99 8.45 -9.53 -6.22
C GLY A 99 7.74 -8.18 -6.20
N THR A 100 6.43 -8.13 -6.02
CA THR A 100 5.70 -6.85 -5.83
C THR A 100 5.95 -6.30 -4.43
N VAL A 101 5.83 -4.97 -4.26
CA VAL A 101 5.95 -4.34 -2.94
C VAL A 101 4.73 -4.66 -2.10
N GLU A 102 4.95 -5.06 -0.83
CA GLU A 102 3.88 -5.24 0.14
C GLU A 102 3.07 -3.95 0.33
N VAL A 103 1.81 -4.12 0.73
CA VAL A 103 0.94 -3.01 1.15
C VAL A 103 0.52 -3.22 2.61
N PRO A 104 0.18 -2.15 3.36
CA PRO A 104 -0.35 -2.31 4.72
C PRO A 104 -1.56 -3.25 4.74
N PRO A 105 -1.75 -4.08 5.77
CA PRO A 105 -2.97 -4.87 5.92
C PRO A 105 -4.22 -3.98 5.95
N ALA A 106 -5.34 -4.43 5.38
CA ALA A 106 -6.58 -3.67 5.32
C ALA A 106 -7.11 -3.26 6.70
N GLU A 107 -6.88 -4.08 7.72
CA GLU A 107 -7.22 -3.82 9.14
C GLU A 107 -6.43 -2.63 9.72
N LYS A 108 -5.28 -2.32 9.13
CA LYS A 108 -4.43 -1.17 9.48
C LYS A 108 -4.56 -0.04 8.44
N GLY A 109 -5.74 0.15 7.86
CA GLY A 109 -5.98 1.11 6.79
C GLY A 109 -5.52 2.54 7.09
N MET A 110 -5.50 2.96 8.36
CA MET A 110 -5.02 4.27 8.81
C MET A 110 -3.49 4.32 9.03
N THR A 111 -2.76 3.22 8.77
CA THR A 111 -1.30 3.17 8.89
C THR A 111 -0.68 3.09 7.49
N ALA A 112 0.24 4.02 7.21
CA ALA A 112 1.06 3.95 6.00
C ALA A 112 2.27 3.04 6.22
N GLY A 113 2.86 2.57 5.13
CA GLY A 113 4.07 1.77 5.19
C GLY A 113 5.21 2.40 4.40
N TRP A 114 6.44 2.17 4.83
CA TRP A 114 7.65 2.52 4.12
C TRP A 114 8.27 1.28 3.50
N TYR A 115 8.53 1.33 2.18
CA TYR A 115 9.22 0.25 1.47
C TYR A 115 10.72 0.24 1.84
N ARG A 116 11.14 -0.75 2.64
CA ARG A 116 12.51 -0.87 3.15
C ARG A 116 13.56 -1.23 2.07
N GLY A 117 13.12 -1.65 0.89
CA GLY A 117 13.98 -1.87 -0.27
C GLY A 117 14.32 -0.59 -1.03
N GLY A 118 13.60 0.52 -0.78
CA GLY A 118 13.90 1.86 -1.28
C GLY A 118 14.86 2.64 -0.37
N SER A 119 15.14 3.88 -0.75
CA SER A 119 16.02 4.75 0.05
C SER A 119 15.37 5.10 1.39
N VAL A 120 16.20 5.25 2.43
CA VAL A 120 15.76 5.88 3.68
C VAL A 120 15.55 7.37 3.42
N PRO A 121 14.46 7.99 3.91
CA PRO A 121 14.23 9.42 3.77
C PRO A 121 15.46 10.25 4.18
N GLY A 122 15.84 11.21 3.32
CA GLY A 122 17.04 12.03 3.51
C GLY A 122 18.33 11.46 2.91
N ALA A 123 18.35 10.18 2.49
CA ALA A 123 19.42 9.63 1.66
C ALA A 123 19.15 9.92 0.16
N PRO A 124 20.17 9.92 -0.71
CA PRO A 124 19.95 9.95 -2.15
C PRO A 124 19.06 8.79 -2.60
N GLY A 125 18.21 9.04 -3.60
CA GLY A 125 17.25 8.05 -4.09
C GLY A 125 15.82 8.32 -3.62
N PRO A 126 14.85 7.49 -4.08
CA PRO A 126 13.45 7.62 -3.73
C PRO A 126 13.13 6.85 -2.43
N ALA A 127 12.62 7.55 -1.43
CA ALA A 127 11.91 6.95 -0.32
C ALA A 127 10.44 6.73 -0.71
N VAL A 128 9.93 5.51 -0.58
CA VAL A 128 8.58 5.15 -1.03
C VAL A 128 7.70 4.85 0.16
N LEU A 129 6.58 5.57 0.28
CA LEU A 129 5.54 5.36 1.27
C LEU A 129 4.26 4.92 0.56
N ILE A 130 3.63 3.87 1.06
CA ILE A 130 2.42 3.28 0.50
C ILE A 130 1.32 3.29 1.56
N GLY A 131 0.11 3.64 1.16
CA GLY A 131 -1.05 3.62 2.04
C GLY A 131 -2.33 3.40 1.26
N HIS A 132 -3.35 2.89 1.93
CA HIS A 132 -4.65 2.70 1.32
C HIS A 132 -5.39 4.02 1.09
N ASN A 133 -6.15 4.10 0.00
CA ASN A 133 -7.18 5.11 -0.23
C ASN A 133 -8.41 4.80 0.63
N ASP A 134 -8.95 3.59 0.42
CA ASP A 134 -10.06 3.03 1.16
C ASP A 134 -9.78 1.55 1.45
N THR A 135 -10.46 1.01 2.46
CA THR A 135 -10.49 -0.43 2.77
C THR A 135 -11.93 -0.85 3.00
N ARG A 136 -12.18 -2.15 3.17
CA ARG A 136 -13.50 -2.66 3.60
C ARG A 136 -13.99 -2.07 4.94
N PHE A 137 -13.09 -1.41 5.68
CA PHE A 137 -13.40 -0.75 6.95
C PHE A 137 -13.68 0.76 6.79
N GLY A 138 -13.64 1.29 5.57
CA GLY A 138 -13.89 2.69 5.24
C GLY A 138 -12.64 3.44 4.76
N ARG A 139 -12.70 4.76 4.91
CA ARG A 139 -11.62 5.68 4.50
C ARG A 139 -10.31 5.33 5.18
N ALA A 140 -9.22 5.36 4.42
CA ALA A 140 -7.90 5.01 4.90
C ALA A 140 -6.93 6.20 4.87
N VAL A 141 -5.67 5.96 5.24
CA VAL A 141 -4.67 7.00 5.50
C VAL A 141 -4.42 7.95 4.34
N PHE A 142 -4.49 7.47 3.10
CA PHE A 142 -4.26 8.26 1.89
C PHE A 142 -5.55 8.56 1.10
N HIS A 143 -6.72 8.45 1.73
CA HIS A 143 -8.00 8.77 1.10
C HIS A 143 -8.02 10.17 0.46
N ASP A 144 -7.48 11.17 1.15
CA ASP A 144 -7.44 12.55 0.68
C ASP A 144 -6.16 12.91 -0.08
N LEU A 145 -5.29 11.93 -0.39
CA LEU A 145 -4.04 12.18 -1.11
C LEU A 145 -4.28 12.82 -2.49
N LYS A 146 -5.41 12.53 -3.13
CA LYS A 146 -5.83 13.16 -4.39
C LYS A 146 -5.97 14.67 -4.29
N ASN A 147 -6.21 15.21 -3.10
CA ASN A 147 -6.39 16.64 -2.85
C ASN A 147 -5.05 17.39 -2.65
N ILE A 148 -3.92 16.66 -2.52
CA ILE A 148 -2.61 17.29 -2.34
C ILE A 148 -2.24 18.15 -3.55
N ARG A 149 -1.56 19.26 -3.31
CA ARG A 149 -1.16 20.21 -4.35
C ARG A 149 0.36 20.31 -4.42
N LYS A 150 0.87 20.66 -5.60
CA LYS A 150 2.28 21.04 -5.77
C LYS A 150 2.63 22.17 -4.78
N GLY A 151 3.82 22.07 -4.16
CA GLY A 151 4.26 22.99 -3.10
C GLY A 151 3.80 22.60 -1.69
N ALA A 152 2.90 21.62 -1.53
CA ALA A 152 2.51 21.13 -0.20
C ALA A 152 3.69 20.50 0.53
N GLU A 153 3.69 20.63 1.85
CA GLU A 153 4.70 20.06 2.72
C GLU A 153 4.34 18.63 3.12
N VAL A 154 5.33 17.75 3.09
CA VAL A 154 5.27 16.40 3.67
C VAL A 154 6.41 16.28 4.68
N LEU A 155 6.07 16.01 5.92
CA LEU A 155 7.02 15.78 7.01
C LEU A 155 7.18 14.29 7.23
N VAL A 156 8.42 13.81 7.21
CA VAL A 156 8.76 12.44 7.57
C VAL A 156 9.67 12.48 8.79
N ARG A 157 9.25 11.83 9.87
CA ARG A 157 10.06 11.71 11.09
C ARG A 157 10.84 10.41 11.06
N ASP A 158 12.13 10.45 11.34
CA ASP A 158 12.96 9.26 11.47
C ASP A 158 12.97 8.68 12.90
N GLY A 159 13.56 7.50 13.06
CA GLY A 159 13.67 6.82 14.35
C GLY A 159 14.56 7.53 15.38
N ALA A 160 15.37 8.53 14.97
CA ALA A 160 16.12 9.41 15.84
C ALA A 160 15.32 10.67 16.25
N GLY A 161 14.07 10.78 15.79
CA GLY A 161 13.19 11.91 16.10
C GLY A 161 13.39 13.14 15.20
N LYS A 162 14.25 13.07 14.18
CA LYS A 162 14.48 14.15 13.23
C LYS A 162 13.33 14.25 12.23
N ASN A 163 12.82 15.46 12.02
CA ASN A 163 11.84 15.73 10.98
C ASN A 163 12.56 16.14 9.68
N LEU A 164 12.24 15.41 8.62
CA LEU A 164 12.68 15.68 7.26
C LEU A 164 11.51 16.31 6.51
N ARG A 165 11.75 17.45 5.88
CA ARG A 165 10.73 18.20 5.14
C ARG A 165 10.91 17.94 3.66
N PHE A 166 9.83 17.49 3.00
CA PHE A 166 9.76 17.34 1.56
C PHE A 166 8.72 18.28 1.00
N THR A 167 9.01 18.85 -0.17
CA THR A 167 8.05 19.66 -0.91
C THR A 167 7.48 18.85 -2.07
N VAL A 168 6.17 18.79 -2.21
CA VAL A 168 5.50 18.13 -3.34
C VAL A 168 5.85 18.84 -4.65
N THR A 169 6.40 18.10 -5.60
CA THR A 169 6.79 18.59 -6.93
C THR A 169 5.74 18.31 -7.99
N GLY A 170 4.87 17.31 -7.77
CA GLY A 170 3.80 16.95 -8.67
C GLY A 170 3.10 15.67 -8.24
N LYS A 171 2.06 15.30 -8.99
CA LYS A 171 1.36 14.02 -8.84
C LYS A 171 0.84 13.55 -10.20
N GLU A 172 0.61 12.26 -10.35
CA GLU A 172 -0.02 11.66 -11.52
C GLU A 172 -0.83 10.42 -11.14
N ALA A 173 -1.92 10.18 -11.87
CA ALA A 173 -2.62 8.89 -11.86
C ALA A 173 -2.06 8.02 -12.98
N VAL A 174 -1.80 6.75 -12.69
CA VAL A 174 -1.20 5.80 -13.63
C VAL A 174 -1.96 4.47 -13.57
N SER A 175 -2.20 3.86 -14.72
CA SER A 175 -2.79 2.53 -14.75
C SER A 175 -1.88 1.50 -14.07
N LYS A 176 -2.46 0.61 -13.27
CA LYS A 176 -1.72 -0.51 -12.66
C LYS A 176 -1.08 -1.42 -13.71
N LYS A 177 -1.69 -1.51 -14.91
CA LYS A 177 -1.14 -2.31 -16.04
C LYS A 177 0.08 -1.66 -16.72
N ALA A 178 0.30 -0.36 -16.49
CA ALA A 178 1.39 0.42 -17.06
C ALA A 178 2.12 1.23 -15.99
N PHE A 179 2.36 0.61 -14.84
CA PHE A 179 3.02 1.26 -13.71
C PHE A 179 4.46 1.66 -14.07
N PRO A 180 4.86 2.94 -13.87
CA PRO A 180 6.17 3.45 -14.29
C PRO A 180 7.26 3.09 -13.26
N THR A 181 7.61 1.80 -13.17
CA THR A 181 8.52 1.24 -12.14
C THR A 181 9.82 2.00 -12.03
N GLU A 182 10.48 2.29 -13.16
CA GLU A 182 11.77 3.01 -13.15
C GLU A 182 11.64 4.46 -12.65
N LYS A 183 10.56 5.16 -13.01
CA LYS A 183 10.29 6.51 -12.52
C LYS A 183 10.01 6.58 -11.03
N VAL A 184 9.41 5.52 -10.48
CA VAL A 184 9.02 5.43 -9.06
C VAL A 184 10.18 4.95 -8.19
N TYR A 185 10.83 3.86 -8.59
CA TYR A 185 11.83 3.17 -7.78
C TYR A 185 13.27 3.38 -8.26
N GLY A 186 13.46 3.86 -9.49
CA GLY A 186 14.77 4.06 -10.07
C GLY A 186 15.59 5.14 -9.34
N PRO A 187 16.92 5.14 -9.51
CA PRO A 187 17.82 6.02 -8.76
C PRO A 187 17.56 7.50 -9.06
N THR A 188 17.70 8.34 -8.05
CA THR A 188 17.65 9.80 -8.18
C THR A 188 18.92 10.43 -7.57
N LYS A 189 19.39 11.54 -8.13
CA LYS A 189 20.59 12.24 -7.62
C LYS A 189 20.41 12.80 -6.22
N GLY A 190 19.20 13.24 -5.88
CA GLY A 190 18.87 13.80 -4.58
C GLY A 190 17.94 12.90 -3.77
N SER A 191 17.68 13.27 -2.53
CA SER A 191 16.67 12.63 -1.70
C SER A 191 15.28 13.02 -2.19
N THR A 192 14.50 12.03 -2.60
CA THR A 192 13.14 12.22 -3.11
C THR A 192 12.14 11.35 -2.35
N LEU A 193 10.87 11.72 -2.44
CA LEU A 193 9.76 11.01 -1.80
C LEU A 193 8.74 10.59 -2.85
N ARG A 194 8.16 9.41 -2.65
CA ARG A 194 6.99 8.90 -3.38
C ARG A 194 5.92 8.53 -2.37
N LEU A 195 4.70 9.07 -2.55
CA LEU A 195 3.51 8.61 -1.83
C LEU A 195 2.63 7.91 -2.84
N ILE A 196 2.21 6.68 -2.54
CA ILE A 196 1.46 5.83 -3.47
C ILE A 196 0.18 5.34 -2.79
N THR A 197 -0.93 5.45 -3.50
CA THR A 197 -2.21 4.90 -3.10
C THR A 197 -2.97 4.39 -4.32
N CYS A 198 -4.00 3.58 -4.11
CA CYS A 198 -4.94 3.21 -5.17
C CYS A 198 -5.76 4.42 -5.60
N ASP A 199 -6.16 4.48 -6.88
CA ASP A 199 -6.98 5.54 -7.46
C ASP A 199 -7.79 4.99 -8.66
N GLY A 200 -8.58 5.87 -9.28
CA GLY A 200 -9.35 5.57 -10.48
C GLY A 200 -10.67 4.86 -10.23
N GLU A 201 -11.24 4.38 -11.33
CA GLU A 201 -12.47 3.60 -11.32
C GLU A 201 -12.23 2.18 -10.78
N PHE A 202 -13.33 1.47 -10.50
CA PHE A 202 -13.27 0.08 -10.05
C PHE A 202 -13.52 -0.86 -11.24
N ASP A 203 -12.76 -1.95 -11.30
CA ASP A 203 -13.02 -3.05 -12.22
C ASP A 203 -14.27 -3.88 -11.80
N ALA A 204 -14.57 -4.92 -12.58
CA ALA A 204 -15.70 -5.79 -12.32
C ALA A 204 -15.60 -6.56 -10.98
N GLU A 205 -14.38 -6.74 -10.49
CA GLU A 205 -14.06 -7.39 -9.21
C GLU A 205 -14.03 -6.41 -8.03
N GLY A 206 -14.25 -5.12 -8.29
CA GLY A 206 -14.28 -4.07 -7.28
C GLY A 206 -12.90 -3.59 -6.84
N HIS A 207 -11.87 -3.72 -7.68
CA HIS A 207 -10.53 -3.20 -7.42
C HIS A 207 -10.28 -1.91 -8.20
N PRO A 208 -9.67 -0.89 -7.58
CA PRO A 208 -9.27 0.32 -8.29
C PRO A 208 -8.26 -0.02 -9.39
N VAL A 209 -8.45 0.52 -10.60
CA VAL A 209 -7.63 0.19 -11.78
C VAL A 209 -6.34 1.01 -11.87
N ASP A 210 -6.25 2.12 -11.15
CA ASP A 210 -5.13 3.05 -11.17
C ASP A 210 -4.42 3.14 -9.83
N ASN A 211 -3.26 3.77 -9.85
CA ASN A 211 -2.54 4.28 -8.68
C ASN A 211 -2.36 5.79 -8.81
N LEU A 212 -2.51 6.50 -7.70
CA LEU A 212 -2.05 7.88 -7.57
C LEU A 212 -0.64 7.87 -7.00
N ILE A 213 0.28 8.54 -7.69
CA ILE A 213 1.65 8.73 -7.27
C ILE A 213 1.90 10.21 -7.03
N VAL A 214 2.35 10.56 -5.84
CA VAL A 214 2.77 11.92 -5.49
C VAL A 214 4.30 11.94 -5.38
N TYR A 215 4.91 12.90 -6.02
CA TYR A 215 6.35 13.13 -6.08
C TYR A 215 6.73 14.27 -5.16
N GLY A 216 7.78 14.09 -4.35
CA GLY A 216 8.35 15.12 -3.50
C GLY A 216 9.88 15.15 -3.58
N ALA A 217 10.47 16.29 -3.26
CA ALA A 217 11.91 16.47 -3.11
C ALA A 217 12.21 17.01 -1.72
N LEU A 218 13.35 16.62 -1.15
CA LEU A 218 13.82 17.16 0.13
C LEU A 218 14.01 18.68 -0.03
N ALA A 219 13.48 19.45 0.93
CA ALA A 219 13.53 20.91 0.97
C ALA A 219 14.88 21.41 1.53
#